data_d5f806cdc31f334b3ab9916664c736a0
#
_entry.id   d5f806cdc31f334b3ab9916664c736a0
#
_cell.length_a   1.000
_cell.length_b   1.000
_cell.length_c   1.000
_cell.angle_alpha   90.00
_cell.angle_beta   90.00
_cell.angle_gamma   90.00
#
_symmetry.space_group_name_H-M   'P 1'
#
loop_
_entity.id
_entity.type
_entity.pdbx_description
1 polymer ?
#
loop_
_entity_poly.entity_id
_entity_poly.type
_entity_poly.pdbx_seq_one_letter_code
_entity_poly.pdbx_strand_id
1 'polypeptide(L)'
;MEFSDPFTDPETPEPDERPPRRERPPRERRPRGGGSGGGSGAGQQLMVRRAIALGAGLIVLILLVFGAKGCLDARKNRSLEDYAGNVTQIVNETNSLSESFFGLLEDPGDLSVTDFTSEVESDRSAMDGFLSRVEKLSTPGDMKSAQSTLTLVYQLRASAMENISDKMSTALGNEGKEAAIKSIAAQMQTLNAADVLYNQVTRHQIDNTLESNGAQSNGMPRSQFVPDPAKWLDPTSVEDAIGSVSGATTAPDDPNATHGTGLSSVTIGAITLDAAATTTIPAGTEPTVTVQVENQGTADETDVTVGVSVDGGTPIEQSIDSIAAGATGEASIALTPAPTGTVTLDVDIA
;
A
#
# COMPACT_ATOMS: atom_id res chain seq x y z
N MET A 1 -29.41 27.53 28.58
CA MET A 1 -29.10 28.79 27.88
C MET A 1 -29.18 28.43 26.41
N GLU A 2 -30.37 28.53 25.94
CA GLU A 2 -31.09 29.60 25.20
C GLU A 2 -30.53 29.73 23.79
N PHE A 3 -31.16 29.09 22.85
CA PHE A 3 -32.23 29.57 21.94
C PHE A 3 -31.88 30.86 21.22
N SER A 4 -31.75 30.78 19.91
CA SER A 4 -32.47 31.71 19.00
C SER A 4 -32.35 31.25 17.56
N ASP A 5 -33.42 30.74 17.02
CA ASP A 5 -33.82 30.84 15.64
C ASP A 5 -34.22 32.26 15.32
N PRO A 6 -34.02 32.74 14.11
CA PRO A 6 -35.10 33.47 13.48
C PRO A 6 -35.36 33.07 12.03
N PHE A 7 -36.48 32.46 11.82
CA PHE A 7 -37.28 32.54 10.60
C PHE A 7 -37.62 34.01 10.32
N THR A 8 -37.34 34.50 9.13
CA THR A 8 -37.93 35.71 8.59
C THR A 8 -38.38 35.44 7.18
N ASP A 9 -39.66 35.31 7.00
CA ASP A 9 -40.36 35.37 5.72
C ASP A 9 -40.19 36.76 5.06
N PRO A 10 -39.99 36.84 3.76
CA PRO A 10 -40.21 38.09 3.05
C PRO A 10 -41.62 38.13 2.43
N GLU A 11 -42.27 39.20 2.77
CA GLU A 11 -43.58 39.71 2.32
C GLU A 11 -43.81 39.60 0.81
N THR A 12 -45.05 39.27 0.53
CA THR A 12 -45.74 39.39 -0.76
C THR A 12 -46.04 40.87 -1.04
N PRO A 13 -45.75 41.44 -2.19
CA PRO A 13 -46.40 42.66 -2.61
C PRO A 13 -47.64 42.37 -3.44
N GLU A 14 -48.72 43.02 -3.05
CA GLU A 14 -50.03 43.11 -3.69
C GLU A 14 -49.97 43.83 -5.04
N PRO A 15 -50.99 43.58 -5.91
CA PRO A 15 -51.04 44.10 -7.26
C PRO A 15 -51.80 45.46 -7.33
N ASP A 16 -51.29 46.44 -8.03
CA ASP A 16 -52.19 47.42 -8.63
C ASP A 16 -51.53 48.14 -9.81
N GLU A 17 -52.45 48.48 -10.67
CA GLU A 17 -52.50 49.47 -11.73
C GLU A 17 -52.47 49.01 -13.18
N ARG A 18 -53.70 48.89 -13.68
CA ARG A 18 -54.01 48.88 -15.14
C ARG A 18 -53.82 50.26 -15.73
N PRO A 19 -53.10 50.41 -16.84
CA PRO A 19 -53.19 51.66 -17.62
C PRO A 19 -54.40 51.70 -18.52
N PRO A 20 -54.89 52.94 -18.89
CA PRO A 20 -56.20 53.19 -19.41
C PRO A 20 -56.40 52.86 -20.88
N ARG A 21 -57.62 52.49 -21.16
CA ARG A 21 -58.21 52.14 -22.44
C ARG A 21 -58.08 53.32 -23.45
N ARG A 22 -57.30 53.11 -24.52
CA ARG A 22 -57.32 54.05 -25.67
C ARG A 22 -58.46 53.71 -26.60
N GLU A 23 -59.30 54.80 -26.88
CA GLU A 23 -60.44 54.81 -27.75
C GLU A 23 -60.04 54.54 -29.23
N ARG A 24 -60.94 53.85 -29.93
CA ARG A 24 -60.86 53.61 -31.38
C ARG A 24 -61.37 54.88 -32.14
N PRO A 25 -60.65 55.32 -33.19
CA PRO A 25 -61.26 56.21 -34.17
C PRO A 25 -62.09 55.47 -35.25
N PRO A 26 -62.99 56.18 -35.96
CA PRO A 26 -64.09 55.55 -36.66
C PRO A 26 -63.77 54.95 -38.04
N ARG A 27 -64.64 54.04 -38.45
CA ARG A 27 -64.64 53.39 -39.77
C ARG A 27 -64.93 54.42 -40.89
N GLU A 28 -64.09 54.44 -41.90
CA GLU A 28 -64.45 55.01 -43.20
C GLU A 28 -64.70 53.88 -44.22
N ARG A 29 -65.70 54.14 -45.03
CA ARG A 29 -66.33 53.25 -45.99
C ARG A 29 -65.55 53.19 -47.31
N ARG A 30 -65.61 52.01 -47.91
CA ARG A 30 -65.24 51.54 -49.24
C ARG A 30 -65.42 52.58 -50.40
N PRO A 31 -64.67 52.26 -51.50
CA PRO A 31 -65.39 51.69 -52.65
C PRO A 31 -64.82 50.44 -53.24
N ARG A 32 -65.72 49.75 -53.90
CA ARG A 32 -65.65 48.51 -54.61
C ARG A 32 -65.04 48.73 -56.01
N GLY A 33 -63.97 47.99 -56.33
CA GLY A 33 -63.47 47.92 -57.69
C GLY A 33 -63.07 46.51 -57.99
N GLY A 34 -63.78 45.90 -58.97
CA GLY A 34 -63.51 44.53 -59.43
C GLY A 34 -62.35 44.44 -60.36
N GLY A 35 -61.77 43.25 -60.42
CA GLY A 35 -60.70 42.90 -61.33
C GLY A 35 -60.36 41.40 -61.18
N SER A 36 -60.92 40.67 -62.12
CA SER A 36 -60.64 39.25 -62.31
C SER A 36 -59.20 39.06 -62.78
N GLY A 37 -58.54 38.00 -62.29
CA GLY A 37 -57.29 37.57 -62.94
C GLY A 37 -56.50 36.50 -62.13
N GLY A 38 -56.55 35.26 -62.58
CA GLY A 38 -55.44 34.34 -62.48
C GLY A 38 -55.25 33.60 -61.18
N GLY A 39 -55.98 32.54 -60.93
CA GLY A 39 -55.57 31.48 -60.01
C GLY A 39 -54.44 30.70 -60.60
N SER A 40 -53.36 30.52 -59.86
CA SER A 40 -52.42 29.38 -59.85
C SER A 40 -51.19 29.53 -58.98
N GLY A 41 -51.03 30.65 -58.23
CA GLY A 41 -49.85 30.88 -57.38
C GLY A 41 -49.98 30.45 -55.92
N ALA A 42 -51.19 30.30 -55.38
CA ALA A 42 -51.37 30.05 -53.94
C ALA A 42 -50.99 28.62 -53.53
N GLY A 43 -51.19 27.63 -54.39
CA GLY A 43 -50.78 26.26 -54.07
C GLY A 43 -49.28 26.02 -54.12
N GLN A 44 -48.62 26.68 -55.05
CA GLN A 44 -47.16 26.55 -55.23
C GLN A 44 -46.41 27.24 -54.08
N GLN A 45 -46.88 28.40 -53.62
CA GLN A 45 -46.28 29.10 -52.44
C GLN A 45 -46.51 28.35 -51.16
N LEU A 46 -47.61 27.63 -50.96
CA LEU A 46 -47.86 26.78 -49.81
C LEU A 46 -46.99 25.53 -49.85
N MET A 47 -46.75 24.91 -51.01
CA MET A 47 -45.82 23.78 -51.12
C MET A 47 -44.38 24.18 -50.89
N VAL A 48 -43.92 25.33 -51.42
CA VAL A 48 -42.57 25.85 -51.17
C VAL A 48 -42.35 26.20 -49.68
N ARG A 49 -43.33 26.85 -49.04
CA ARG A 49 -43.24 27.12 -47.60
C ARG A 49 -43.23 25.84 -46.75
N ARG A 50 -43.99 24.82 -47.12
CA ARG A 50 -43.98 23.49 -46.45
C ARG A 50 -42.66 22.79 -46.68
N ALA A 51 -42.11 22.83 -47.90
CA ALA A 51 -40.79 22.25 -48.20
C ALA A 51 -39.65 22.93 -47.45
N ILE A 52 -39.67 24.29 -47.32
CA ILE A 52 -38.71 25.05 -46.54
C ILE A 52 -38.87 24.72 -45.03
N ALA A 53 -40.11 24.64 -44.52
CA ALA A 53 -40.34 24.29 -43.12
C ALA A 53 -39.89 22.86 -42.77
N LEU A 54 -40.16 21.89 -43.69
CA LEU A 54 -39.66 20.50 -43.54
C LEU A 54 -38.14 20.42 -43.65
N GLY A 55 -37.51 21.17 -44.58
CA GLY A 55 -36.07 21.28 -44.70
C GLY A 55 -35.40 21.87 -43.48
N ALA A 56 -35.96 23.00 -42.96
CA ALA A 56 -35.49 23.63 -41.74
C ALA A 56 -35.65 22.69 -40.50
N GLY A 57 -36.83 22.03 -40.43
CA GLY A 57 -37.07 21.04 -39.35
C GLY A 57 -36.10 19.84 -39.40
N LEU A 58 -35.76 19.35 -40.61
CA LEU A 58 -34.76 18.30 -40.78
C LEU A 58 -33.36 18.77 -40.36
N ILE A 59 -32.97 19.99 -40.72
CA ILE A 59 -31.67 20.57 -40.33
C ILE A 59 -31.59 20.71 -38.80
N VAL A 60 -32.65 21.22 -38.16
CA VAL A 60 -32.72 21.33 -36.68
C VAL A 60 -32.63 19.94 -36.04
N LEU A 61 -33.32 18.94 -36.56
CA LEU A 61 -33.28 17.57 -36.08
C LEU A 61 -31.86 16.98 -36.19
N ILE A 62 -31.20 17.21 -37.34
CA ILE A 62 -29.81 16.77 -37.58
C ILE A 62 -28.86 17.45 -36.56
N LEU A 63 -29.00 18.79 -36.34
CA LEU A 63 -28.19 19.51 -35.38
C LEU A 63 -28.44 19.04 -33.94
N LEU A 64 -29.69 18.72 -33.57
CA LEU A 64 -30.03 18.15 -32.27
C LEU A 64 -29.39 16.73 -32.09
N VAL A 65 -29.45 15.89 -33.11
CA VAL A 65 -28.85 14.56 -33.07
C VAL A 65 -27.32 14.65 -32.94
N PHE A 66 -26.68 15.52 -33.73
CA PHE A 66 -25.23 15.72 -33.65
C PHE A 66 -24.82 16.39 -32.32
N GLY A 67 -25.60 17.35 -31.85
CA GLY A 67 -25.35 18.00 -30.55
C GLY A 67 -25.49 17.04 -29.37
N ALA A 68 -26.55 16.22 -29.37
CA ALA A 68 -26.77 15.20 -28.35
C ALA A 68 -25.67 14.12 -28.38
N LYS A 69 -25.27 13.67 -29.56
CA LYS A 69 -24.19 12.69 -29.73
C LYS A 69 -22.87 13.25 -29.26
N GLY A 70 -22.51 14.48 -29.62
CA GLY A 70 -21.29 15.15 -29.15
C GLY A 70 -21.22 15.31 -27.63
N CYS A 71 -22.34 15.61 -26.97
CA CYS A 71 -22.42 15.67 -25.51
C CYS A 71 -22.22 14.30 -24.84
N LEU A 72 -22.78 13.24 -25.42
CA LEU A 72 -22.64 11.86 -24.90
C LEU A 72 -21.21 11.37 -25.07
N ASP A 73 -20.60 11.60 -26.24
CA ASP A 73 -19.22 11.22 -26.52
C ASP A 73 -18.25 11.99 -25.59
N ALA A 74 -18.45 13.29 -25.37
CA ALA A 74 -17.64 14.08 -24.44
C ALA A 74 -17.76 13.59 -22.99
N ARG A 75 -18.95 13.17 -22.56
CA ARG A 75 -19.14 12.61 -21.20
C ARG A 75 -18.49 11.23 -21.08
N LYS A 76 -18.57 10.42 -22.12
CA LYS A 76 -17.91 9.12 -22.19
C LYS A 76 -16.38 9.27 -22.10
N ASN A 77 -15.80 10.17 -22.91
CA ASN A 77 -14.36 10.40 -22.94
C ASN A 77 -13.85 10.89 -21.57
N ARG A 78 -14.55 11.80 -20.91
CA ARG A 78 -14.18 12.21 -19.54
C ARG A 78 -14.15 11.03 -18.58
N SER A 79 -15.15 10.15 -18.63
CA SER A 79 -15.17 9.00 -17.71
C SER A 79 -14.04 7.99 -17.99
N LEU A 80 -13.58 7.87 -19.25
CA LEU A 80 -12.41 7.08 -19.62
C LEU A 80 -11.11 7.74 -19.13
N GLU A 81 -11.00 9.05 -19.30
CA GLU A 81 -9.86 9.86 -18.84
C GLU A 81 -9.74 9.85 -17.31
N ASP A 82 -10.86 10.01 -16.60
CA ASP A 82 -10.93 9.95 -15.13
C ASP A 82 -10.49 8.56 -14.62
N TYR A 83 -10.95 7.49 -15.27
CA TYR A 83 -10.51 6.13 -14.94
C TYR A 83 -9.00 5.96 -15.13
N ALA A 84 -8.48 6.35 -16.29
CA ALA A 84 -7.04 6.27 -16.59
C ALA A 84 -6.21 7.12 -15.63
N GLY A 85 -6.69 8.31 -15.26
CA GLY A 85 -6.07 9.17 -14.27
C GLY A 85 -5.98 8.51 -12.88
N ASN A 86 -7.06 7.89 -12.42
CA ASN A 86 -7.08 7.17 -11.15
C ASN A 86 -6.12 5.96 -11.17
N VAL A 87 -6.11 5.19 -12.26
CA VAL A 87 -5.15 4.08 -12.42
C VAL A 87 -3.72 4.58 -12.43
N THR A 88 -3.44 5.68 -13.14
CA THR A 88 -2.12 6.31 -13.17
C THR A 88 -1.63 6.68 -11.77
N GLN A 89 -2.50 7.27 -10.95
CA GLN A 89 -2.17 7.62 -9.58
C GLN A 89 -1.81 6.37 -8.75
N ILE A 90 -2.64 5.32 -8.80
CA ILE A 90 -2.38 4.06 -8.07
C ILE A 90 -1.06 3.43 -8.53
N VAL A 91 -0.78 3.43 -9.84
CA VAL A 91 0.47 2.89 -10.39
C VAL A 91 1.70 3.66 -9.91
N ASN A 92 1.64 5.00 -9.89
CA ASN A 92 2.75 5.81 -9.40
C ASN A 92 3.01 5.58 -7.90
N GLU A 93 1.96 5.51 -7.10
CA GLU A 93 2.09 5.20 -5.68
C GLU A 93 2.63 3.76 -5.47
N THR A 94 2.24 2.81 -6.31
CA THR A 94 2.77 1.44 -6.29
C THR A 94 4.26 1.39 -6.64
N ASN A 95 4.70 2.21 -7.61
CA ASN A 95 6.12 2.30 -7.94
C ASN A 95 6.92 2.90 -6.78
N SER A 96 6.39 3.90 -6.07
CA SER A 96 7.02 4.46 -4.87
C SER A 96 7.08 3.43 -3.72
N LEU A 97 6.04 2.61 -3.55
CA LEU A 97 6.06 1.51 -2.60
C LEU A 97 7.15 0.47 -2.95
N SER A 98 7.30 0.15 -4.23
CA SER A 98 8.38 -0.72 -4.70
C SER A 98 9.77 -0.18 -4.35
N GLU A 99 9.99 1.12 -4.61
CA GLU A 99 11.26 1.79 -4.26
C GLU A 99 11.52 1.72 -2.75
N SER A 100 10.51 1.91 -1.91
CA SER A 100 10.62 1.79 -0.45
C SER A 100 10.94 0.37 -0.03
N PHE A 101 10.16 -0.61 -0.48
CA PHE A 101 10.30 -2.01 -0.10
C PHE A 101 11.65 -2.60 -0.52
N PHE A 102 12.07 -2.40 -1.77
CA PHE A 102 13.36 -2.91 -2.23
C PHE A 102 14.53 -2.10 -1.70
N GLY A 103 14.35 -0.81 -1.44
CA GLY A 103 15.32 0.01 -0.73
C GLY A 103 15.58 -0.50 0.69
N LEU A 104 14.52 -0.88 1.41
CA LEU A 104 14.60 -1.49 2.73
C LEU A 104 15.34 -2.85 2.70
N LEU A 105 15.09 -3.67 1.66
CA LEU A 105 15.80 -4.94 1.48
C LEU A 105 17.28 -4.76 1.12
N GLU A 106 17.62 -3.70 0.37
CA GLU A 106 19.01 -3.45 -0.07
C GLU A 106 19.88 -2.81 1.03
N ASP A 107 19.29 -1.97 1.84
CA ASP A 107 19.97 -1.27 2.93
C ASP A 107 19.02 -1.10 4.12
N PRO A 108 18.89 -2.12 4.97
CA PRO A 108 18.05 -2.05 6.16
C PRO A 108 18.60 -1.10 7.23
N GLY A 109 19.82 -0.58 7.08
CA GLY A 109 20.48 0.27 8.06
C GLY A 109 20.67 -0.45 9.41
N ASP A 110 20.39 0.28 10.49
CA ASP A 110 20.48 -0.24 11.87
C ASP A 110 19.13 -0.75 12.41
N LEU A 111 18.20 -1.12 11.52
CA LEU A 111 16.88 -1.62 11.95
C LEU A 111 17.05 -2.98 12.64
N SER A 112 16.38 -3.11 13.79
CA SER A 112 16.25 -4.43 14.44
C SER A 112 15.33 -5.34 13.60
N VAL A 113 15.38 -6.65 13.85
CA VAL A 113 14.47 -7.64 13.25
C VAL A 113 13.00 -7.23 13.41
N THR A 114 12.63 -6.74 14.58
CA THR A 114 11.25 -6.31 14.87
C THR A 114 10.86 -5.08 14.06
N ASP A 115 11.71 -4.08 13.98
CA ASP A 115 11.44 -2.86 13.22
C ASP A 115 11.39 -3.15 11.72
N PHE A 116 12.33 -3.93 11.22
CA PHE A 116 12.35 -4.37 9.82
C PHE A 116 11.07 -5.14 9.44
N THR A 117 10.66 -6.09 10.27
CA THR A 117 9.42 -6.86 10.04
C THR A 117 8.19 -5.93 10.07
N SER A 118 8.18 -4.92 10.93
CA SER A 118 7.10 -3.94 11.01
C SER A 118 7.03 -3.06 9.76
N GLU A 119 8.16 -2.67 9.16
CA GLU A 119 8.19 -1.93 7.89
C GLU A 119 7.68 -2.80 6.73
N VAL A 120 8.10 -4.07 6.65
CA VAL A 120 7.58 -5.01 5.64
C VAL A 120 6.06 -5.20 5.77
N GLU A 121 5.53 -5.28 6.99
CA GLU A 121 4.09 -5.36 7.24
C GLU A 121 3.36 -4.06 6.87
N SER A 122 3.99 -2.91 7.07
CA SER A 122 3.47 -1.62 6.62
C SER A 122 3.34 -1.58 5.09
N ASP A 123 4.37 -2.04 4.38
CA ASP A 123 4.40 -2.11 2.92
C ASP A 123 3.35 -3.10 2.38
N ARG A 124 3.16 -4.26 3.05
CA ARG A 124 2.07 -5.18 2.77
C ARG A 124 0.71 -4.50 2.90
N SER A 125 0.49 -3.81 4.01
CA SER A 125 -0.78 -3.09 4.27
C SER A 125 -1.05 -2.00 3.23
N ALA A 126 -0.01 -1.30 2.76
CA ALA A 126 -0.13 -0.32 1.68
C ALA A 126 -0.57 -0.98 0.36
N MET A 127 -0.01 -2.16 0.03
CA MET A 127 -0.41 -2.91 -1.17
C MET A 127 -1.88 -3.36 -1.11
N ASP A 128 -2.36 -3.82 0.05
CA ASP A 128 -3.78 -4.15 0.28
C ASP A 128 -4.67 -2.91 0.09
N GLY A 129 -4.19 -1.75 0.52
CA GLY A 129 -4.84 -0.47 0.28
C GLY A 129 -4.98 -0.17 -1.22
N PHE A 130 -3.94 -0.43 -2.02
CA PHE A 130 -4.01 -0.27 -3.48
C PHE A 130 -4.97 -1.24 -4.14
N LEU A 131 -4.97 -2.53 -3.74
CA LEU A 131 -5.95 -3.51 -4.21
C LEU A 131 -7.38 -3.03 -3.93
N SER A 132 -7.66 -2.60 -2.70
CA SER A 132 -8.97 -2.07 -2.31
C SER A 132 -9.39 -0.86 -3.13
N ARG A 133 -8.46 0.03 -3.49
CA ARG A 133 -8.73 1.18 -4.38
C ARG A 133 -9.02 0.74 -5.80
N VAL A 134 -8.26 -0.23 -6.33
CA VAL A 134 -8.49 -0.81 -7.67
C VAL A 134 -9.88 -1.44 -7.76
N GLU A 135 -10.28 -2.23 -6.76
CA GLU A 135 -11.59 -2.88 -6.74
C GLU A 135 -12.76 -1.88 -6.67
N LYS A 136 -12.53 -0.71 -6.07
CA LYS A 136 -13.55 0.36 -5.93
C LYS A 136 -13.56 1.37 -7.07
N LEU A 137 -12.71 1.20 -8.10
CA LEU A 137 -12.70 2.12 -9.23
C LEU A 137 -14.03 2.15 -9.95
N SER A 138 -14.50 3.36 -10.25
CA SER A 138 -15.65 3.57 -11.13
C SER A 138 -15.26 3.19 -12.56
N THR A 139 -15.67 2.00 -13.00
CA THR A 139 -15.23 1.41 -14.26
C THR A 139 -16.18 1.69 -15.41
N PRO A 140 -15.79 2.48 -16.43
CA PRO A 140 -16.56 2.64 -17.66
C PRO A 140 -16.78 1.31 -18.37
N GLY A 141 -17.89 1.22 -19.10
CA GLY A 141 -18.25 -0.04 -19.80
C GLY A 141 -17.14 -0.58 -20.70
N ASP A 142 -16.43 0.30 -21.39
CA ASP A 142 -15.35 -0.05 -22.32
C ASP A 142 -14.04 -0.45 -21.62
N MET A 143 -13.89 -0.12 -20.33
CA MET A 143 -12.71 -0.45 -19.52
C MET A 143 -12.85 -1.78 -18.73
N LYS A 144 -13.98 -2.49 -18.83
CA LYS A 144 -14.23 -3.70 -18.03
C LYS A 144 -13.16 -4.78 -18.19
N SER A 145 -12.66 -4.99 -19.40
CA SER A 145 -11.58 -5.95 -19.64
C SER A 145 -10.28 -5.51 -18.96
N ALA A 146 -9.91 -4.24 -19.13
CA ALA A 146 -8.73 -3.66 -18.49
C ALA A 146 -8.85 -3.69 -16.94
N GLN A 147 -10.04 -3.38 -16.41
CA GLN A 147 -10.31 -3.46 -14.96
C GLN A 147 -10.15 -4.88 -14.44
N SER A 148 -10.64 -5.89 -15.17
CA SER A 148 -10.49 -7.29 -14.73
C SER A 148 -9.03 -7.72 -14.64
N THR A 149 -8.21 -7.35 -15.64
CA THR A 149 -6.77 -7.66 -15.63
C THR A 149 -6.01 -6.81 -14.60
N LEU A 150 -6.39 -5.54 -14.40
CA LEU A 150 -5.83 -4.68 -13.36
C LEU A 150 -6.09 -5.25 -11.97
N THR A 151 -7.32 -5.69 -11.69
CA THR A 151 -7.67 -6.32 -10.42
C THR A 151 -6.83 -7.57 -10.18
N LEU A 152 -6.66 -8.42 -11.19
CA LEU A 152 -5.80 -9.61 -11.08
C LEU A 152 -4.33 -9.24 -10.79
N VAL A 153 -3.78 -8.19 -11.43
CA VAL A 153 -2.43 -7.70 -11.16
C VAL A 153 -2.27 -7.33 -9.67
N TYR A 154 -3.22 -6.57 -9.12
CA TYR A 154 -3.13 -6.14 -7.72
C TYR A 154 -3.45 -7.26 -6.73
N GLN A 155 -4.30 -8.22 -7.08
CA GLN A 155 -4.50 -9.45 -6.28
C GLN A 155 -3.21 -10.28 -6.19
N LEU A 156 -2.50 -10.45 -7.30
CA LEU A 156 -1.21 -11.15 -7.32
C LEU A 156 -0.16 -10.44 -6.45
N ARG A 157 -0.08 -9.10 -6.56
CA ARG A 157 0.86 -8.30 -5.76
C ARG A 157 0.52 -8.34 -4.26
N ALA A 158 -0.75 -8.17 -3.90
CA ALA A 158 -1.19 -8.21 -2.51
C ALA A 158 -0.93 -9.59 -1.88
N SER A 159 -1.31 -10.66 -2.57
CA SER A 159 -1.05 -12.02 -2.10
C SER A 159 0.44 -12.34 -1.97
N ALA A 160 1.27 -11.85 -2.90
CA ALA A 160 2.72 -12.02 -2.81
C ALA A 160 3.31 -11.27 -1.61
N MET A 161 2.90 -10.01 -1.39
CA MET A 161 3.35 -9.22 -0.26
C MET A 161 2.89 -9.81 1.08
N GLU A 162 1.65 -10.33 1.15
CA GLU A 162 1.15 -11.07 2.33
C GLU A 162 2.06 -12.27 2.64
N ASN A 163 2.33 -13.13 1.65
CA ASN A 163 3.18 -14.30 1.85
C ASN A 163 4.63 -13.93 2.19
N ILE A 164 5.17 -12.82 1.65
CA ILE A 164 6.51 -12.34 2.00
C ILE A 164 6.52 -11.89 3.47
N SER A 165 5.56 -11.07 3.89
CA SER A 165 5.46 -10.60 5.27
C SER A 165 5.31 -11.77 6.26
N ASP A 166 4.45 -12.75 5.96
CA ASP A 166 4.24 -13.94 6.80
C ASP A 166 5.49 -14.79 6.99
N LYS A 167 6.41 -14.78 6.01
CA LYS A 167 7.66 -15.56 6.05
C LYS A 167 8.85 -14.78 6.58
N MET A 168 8.72 -13.46 6.71
CA MET A 168 9.85 -12.59 7.01
C MET A 168 10.48 -12.90 8.37
N SER A 169 9.68 -13.06 9.42
CA SER A 169 10.20 -13.40 10.75
C SER A 169 10.94 -14.75 10.77
N THR A 170 10.43 -15.75 10.04
CA THR A 170 11.10 -17.06 9.90
C THR A 170 12.38 -16.94 9.09
N ALA A 171 12.39 -16.12 8.03
CA ALA A 171 13.57 -15.90 7.19
C ALA A 171 14.69 -15.14 7.93
N LEU A 172 14.35 -14.33 8.91
CA LEU A 172 15.28 -13.60 9.77
C LEU A 172 15.77 -14.44 10.96
N GLY A 173 15.06 -15.52 11.29
CA GLY A 173 15.38 -16.44 12.39
C GLY A 173 16.30 -17.59 11.96
N ASN A 174 16.48 -18.55 12.86
CA ASN A 174 17.31 -19.75 12.64
C ASN A 174 16.48 -20.91 12.06
N GLU A 175 15.31 -21.18 12.64
CA GLU A 175 14.53 -22.37 12.30
C GLU A 175 13.68 -22.13 11.04
N GLY A 176 13.87 -22.99 10.04
CA GLY A 176 13.11 -22.94 8.78
C GLY A 176 13.51 -21.81 7.81
N LYS A 177 14.61 -21.12 8.07
CA LYS A 177 15.13 -19.99 7.30
C LYS A 177 15.22 -20.26 5.80
N GLU A 178 15.89 -21.36 5.41
CA GLU A 178 16.08 -21.70 4.00
C GLU A 178 14.74 -21.88 3.26
N ALA A 179 13.78 -22.55 3.89
CA ALA A 179 12.45 -22.75 3.33
C ALA A 179 11.67 -21.42 3.21
N ALA A 180 11.81 -20.55 4.19
CA ALA A 180 11.22 -19.22 4.18
C ALA A 180 11.82 -18.34 3.07
N ILE A 181 13.14 -18.30 2.92
CA ILE A 181 13.85 -17.57 1.85
C ILE A 181 13.42 -18.08 0.47
N LYS A 182 13.38 -19.40 0.26
CA LYS A 182 12.87 -19.98 -1.00
C LYS A 182 11.42 -19.58 -1.29
N SER A 183 10.59 -19.54 -0.23
CA SER A 183 9.21 -19.09 -0.36
C SER A 183 9.14 -17.61 -0.74
N ILE A 184 9.93 -16.75 -0.13
CA ILE A 184 10.01 -15.31 -0.45
C ILE A 184 10.46 -15.12 -1.90
N ALA A 185 11.52 -15.81 -2.34
CA ALA A 185 12.00 -15.76 -3.73
C ALA A 185 10.92 -16.22 -4.74
N ALA A 186 10.10 -17.21 -4.38
CA ALA A 186 8.97 -17.63 -5.20
C ALA A 186 7.88 -16.52 -5.29
N GLN A 187 7.67 -15.73 -4.23
CA GLN A 187 6.76 -14.59 -4.27
C GLN A 187 7.33 -13.44 -5.13
N MET A 188 8.64 -13.22 -5.16
CA MET A 188 9.26 -12.28 -6.10
C MET A 188 8.96 -12.65 -7.56
N GLN A 189 8.87 -13.95 -7.89
CA GLN A 189 8.43 -14.42 -9.21
C GLN A 189 6.95 -14.03 -9.49
N THR A 190 6.09 -14.13 -8.48
CA THR A 190 4.68 -13.72 -8.58
C THR A 190 4.56 -12.22 -8.82
N LEU A 191 5.33 -11.40 -8.08
CA LEU A 191 5.40 -9.95 -8.29
C LEU A 191 5.88 -9.60 -9.70
N ASN A 192 6.93 -10.26 -10.19
CA ASN A 192 7.41 -10.06 -11.56
C ASN A 192 6.40 -10.50 -12.62
N ALA A 193 5.65 -11.59 -12.40
CA ALA A 193 4.58 -12.00 -13.29
C ALA A 193 3.45 -10.97 -13.35
N ALA A 194 3.11 -10.35 -12.22
CA ALA A 194 2.15 -9.24 -12.17
C ALA A 194 2.65 -8.01 -12.95
N ASP A 195 3.95 -7.71 -12.91
CA ASP A 195 4.56 -6.64 -13.70
C ASP A 195 4.44 -6.90 -15.21
N VAL A 196 4.71 -8.12 -15.64
CA VAL A 196 4.54 -8.54 -17.03
C VAL A 196 3.08 -8.41 -17.46
N LEU A 197 2.14 -8.91 -16.65
CA LEU A 197 0.71 -8.83 -16.93
C LEU A 197 0.24 -7.38 -17.05
N TYR A 198 0.66 -6.50 -16.13
CA TYR A 198 0.32 -5.10 -16.22
C TYR A 198 0.88 -4.45 -17.48
N ASN A 199 2.19 -4.57 -17.72
CA ASN A 199 2.87 -3.86 -18.79
C ASN A 199 2.51 -4.37 -20.20
N GLN A 200 2.25 -5.69 -20.35
CA GLN A 200 1.96 -6.30 -21.65
C GLN A 200 0.47 -6.38 -21.98
N VAL A 201 -0.40 -6.40 -20.96
CA VAL A 201 -1.83 -6.59 -21.17
C VAL A 201 -2.63 -5.38 -20.70
N THR A 202 -2.63 -5.12 -19.39
CA THR A 202 -3.53 -4.12 -18.77
C THR A 202 -3.30 -2.73 -19.32
N ARG A 203 -2.05 -2.29 -19.34
CA ARG A 203 -1.64 -0.98 -19.85
C ARG A 203 -2.08 -0.78 -21.30
N HIS A 204 -1.81 -1.74 -22.16
CA HIS A 204 -2.20 -1.68 -23.57
C HIS A 204 -3.73 -1.71 -23.77
N GLN A 205 -4.47 -2.45 -22.94
CA GLN A 205 -5.94 -2.44 -22.99
C GLN A 205 -6.49 -1.04 -22.65
N ILE A 206 -5.94 -0.36 -21.67
CA ILE A 206 -6.34 1.01 -21.31
C ILE A 206 -5.99 1.97 -22.45
N ASP A 207 -4.73 1.98 -22.90
CA ASP A 207 -4.26 2.87 -23.95
C ASP A 207 -5.08 2.71 -25.25
N ASN A 208 -5.29 1.48 -25.71
CA ASN A 208 -6.10 1.18 -26.91
C ASN A 208 -7.57 1.60 -26.74
N THR A 209 -8.12 1.48 -25.54
CA THR A 209 -9.50 1.92 -25.26
C THR A 209 -9.62 3.44 -25.32
N LEU A 210 -8.66 4.17 -24.76
CA LEU A 210 -8.62 5.64 -24.84
C LEU A 210 -8.49 6.10 -26.31
N GLU A 211 -7.53 5.56 -27.03
CA GLU A 211 -7.28 5.89 -28.44
C GLU A 211 -8.50 5.61 -29.32
N SER A 212 -9.12 4.43 -29.21
CA SER A 212 -10.28 4.02 -30.03
C SER A 212 -11.52 4.88 -29.78
N ASN A 213 -11.63 5.54 -28.63
CA ASN A 213 -12.72 6.45 -28.30
C ASN A 213 -12.36 7.92 -28.54
N GLY A 214 -11.13 8.23 -28.97
CA GLY A 214 -10.67 9.61 -29.17
C GLY A 214 -10.53 10.39 -27.84
N ALA A 215 -10.37 9.69 -26.72
CA ALA A 215 -10.10 10.28 -25.41
C ALA A 215 -8.62 10.70 -25.34
N GLN A 216 -8.34 11.76 -24.56
CA GLN A 216 -6.97 12.22 -24.41
C GLN A 216 -6.17 11.26 -23.52
N SER A 217 -4.97 10.91 -23.97
CA SER A 217 -4.05 10.09 -23.20
C SER A 217 -2.61 10.51 -23.46
N ASN A 218 -1.83 10.61 -22.38
CA ASN A 218 -0.36 10.72 -22.46
C ASN A 218 0.32 9.33 -22.42
N GLY A 219 -0.47 8.26 -22.56
CA GLY A 219 -0.06 6.88 -22.34
C GLY A 219 -0.03 6.51 -20.86
N MET A 220 -0.42 5.28 -20.56
CA MET A 220 -0.37 4.76 -19.20
C MET A 220 1.07 4.57 -18.72
N PRO A 221 1.41 4.91 -17.47
CA PRO A 221 2.75 4.68 -16.93
C PRO A 221 3.09 3.20 -16.90
N ARG A 222 4.37 2.89 -16.94
CA ARG A 222 4.85 1.55 -16.62
C ARG A 222 4.76 1.30 -15.13
N SER A 223 4.48 0.06 -14.74
CA SER A 223 4.56 -0.40 -13.37
C SER A 223 5.54 -1.57 -13.31
N GLN A 224 6.60 -1.38 -12.56
CA GLN A 224 7.61 -2.40 -12.33
C GLN A 224 7.82 -2.48 -10.82
N PHE A 225 7.18 -3.46 -10.20
CA PHE A 225 7.30 -3.65 -8.76
C PHE A 225 8.64 -4.29 -8.42
N VAL A 226 9.11 -5.26 -9.22
CA VAL A 226 10.44 -5.86 -9.05
C VAL A 226 11.46 -5.08 -9.88
N PRO A 227 12.33 -4.23 -9.27
CA PRO A 227 13.21 -3.32 -10.01
C PRO A 227 14.30 -4.04 -10.80
N ASP A 228 14.86 -5.12 -10.27
CA ASP A 228 15.84 -5.98 -10.90
C ASP A 228 15.45 -7.46 -10.77
N PRO A 229 14.70 -8.01 -11.74
CA PRO A 229 14.31 -9.41 -11.70
C PRO A 229 15.48 -10.38 -11.70
N ALA A 230 16.64 -10.02 -12.30
CA ALA A 230 17.81 -10.90 -12.31
C ALA A 230 18.39 -11.09 -10.90
N LYS A 231 18.34 -10.05 -10.08
CA LYS A 231 18.74 -10.07 -8.67
C LYS A 231 17.67 -10.73 -7.80
N TRP A 232 16.45 -10.23 -7.82
CA TRP A 232 15.45 -10.56 -6.81
C TRP A 232 14.71 -11.90 -7.03
N LEU A 233 14.87 -12.54 -8.21
CA LEU A 233 14.38 -13.91 -8.42
C LEU A 233 15.38 -14.99 -8.00
N ASP A 234 16.60 -14.60 -7.63
CA ASP A 234 17.61 -15.51 -7.10
C ASP A 234 17.46 -15.64 -5.58
N PRO A 235 17.21 -16.85 -5.03
CA PRO A 235 17.13 -17.06 -3.59
C PRO A 235 18.36 -16.59 -2.83
N THR A 236 19.56 -16.72 -3.40
CA THR A 236 20.81 -16.28 -2.78
C THR A 236 20.81 -14.76 -2.56
N SER A 237 20.35 -13.98 -3.54
CA SER A 237 20.26 -12.53 -3.39
C SER A 237 19.24 -12.11 -2.33
N VAL A 238 18.15 -12.87 -2.20
CA VAL A 238 17.15 -12.65 -1.13
C VAL A 238 17.74 -13.00 0.24
N GLU A 239 18.51 -14.10 0.32
CA GLU A 239 19.19 -14.50 1.55
C GLU A 239 20.22 -13.47 2.01
N ASP A 240 21.05 -12.98 1.10
CA ASP A 240 22.04 -11.93 1.39
C ASP A 240 21.38 -10.65 1.90
N ALA A 241 20.27 -10.24 1.27
CA ALA A 241 19.52 -9.06 1.67
C ALA A 241 18.92 -9.20 3.07
N ILE A 242 18.27 -10.33 3.36
CA ILE A 242 17.68 -10.63 4.67
C ILE A 242 18.79 -10.80 5.73
N GLY A 243 19.91 -11.42 5.38
CA GLY A 243 21.07 -11.59 6.28
C GLY A 243 21.77 -10.29 6.65
N SER A 244 21.52 -9.19 5.93
CA SER A 244 22.09 -7.87 6.26
C SER A 244 21.33 -7.13 7.37
N VAL A 245 20.14 -7.60 7.76
CA VAL A 245 19.34 -7.00 8.84
C VAL A 245 20.05 -7.23 10.20
N SER A 246 20.14 -6.18 11.01
CA SER A 246 20.79 -6.24 12.32
C SER A 246 20.06 -7.24 13.24
N GLY A 247 20.77 -8.23 13.74
CA GLY A 247 20.20 -9.32 14.54
C GLY A 247 19.60 -10.47 13.72
N ALA A 248 19.63 -10.40 12.37
CA ALA A 248 19.30 -11.56 11.56
C ALA A 248 20.42 -12.60 11.66
N THR A 249 20.05 -13.86 11.68
CA THR A 249 21.05 -14.95 11.67
C THR A 249 21.61 -15.13 10.28
N THR A 250 22.93 -15.07 10.15
CA THR A 250 23.64 -15.12 8.88
C THR A 250 23.99 -16.53 8.40
N ALA A 251 23.76 -17.55 9.22
CA ALA A 251 24.02 -18.93 8.83
C ALA A 251 22.78 -19.60 8.26
N PRO A 252 22.86 -20.29 7.10
CA PRO A 252 21.83 -21.26 6.71
C PRO A 252 21.71 -22.33 7.80
N ASP A 253 20.50 -22.85 8.03
CA ASP A 253 20.29 -24.04 8.85
C ASP A 253 21.15 -25.18 8.28
N ASP A 254 22.38 -25.32 8.78
CA ASP A 254 23.12 -26.55 8.54
C ASP A 254 22.36 -27.67 9.28
N PRO A 255 21.80 -28.66 8.56
CA PRO A 255 21.10 -29.77 9.22
C PRO A 255 21.99 -30.55 10.20
N ASN A 256 23.30 -30.27 10.18
CA ASN A 256 24.27 -30.81 11.14
C ASN A 256 24.71 -29.74 12.18
N ALA A 257 24.12 -28.52 12.13
CA ALA A 257 24.42 -27.51 13.14
C ALA A 257 24.03 -28.04 14.53
N THR A 258 24.91 -27.86 15.47
CA THR A 258 24.66 -28.17 16.87
C THR A 258 24.49 -26.85 17.62
N HIS A 259 23.43 -26.77 18.40
CA HIS A 259 23.15 -25.67 19.31
C HIS A 259 23.51 -26.07 20.72
N GLY A 260 24.02 -25.14 21.50
CA GLY A 260 24.32 -25.42 22.90
C GLY A 260 25.15 -24.31 23.52
N THR A 261 24.68 -23.84 24.66
CA THR A 261 25.39 -22.87 25.49
C THR A 261 25.96 -23.56 26.71
N GLY A 262 27.12 -23.12 27.15
CA GLY A 262 27.76 -23.60 28.37
C GLY A 262 28.24 -22.47 29.24
N LEU A 263 28.09 -22.62 30.56
CA LEU A 263 28.68 -21.69 31.51
C LEU A 263 30.21 -21.80 31.50
N SER A 264 30.90 -20.76 31.09
CA SER A 264 32.36 -20.72 31.04
C SER A 264 32.97 -20.23 32.35
N SER A 265 32.46 -19.12 32.88
CA SER A 265 32.93 -18.63 34.18
C SER A 265 31.92 -17.67 34.82
N VAL A 266 31.94 -17.57 36.13
CA VAL A 266 31.20 -16.56 36.91
C VAL A 266 32.18 -15.82 37.76
N THR A 267 32.14 -14.50 37.73
CA THR A 267 33.03 -13.62 38.52
C THR A 267 32.27 -12.54 39.27
N ILE A 268 32.80 -12.08 40.40
CA ILE A 268 32.39 -10.88 41.08
C ILE A 268 33.61 -9.97 41.23
N GLY A 269 33.64 -8.86 40.52
CA GLY A 269 34.83 -8.05 40.35
C GLY A 269 35.98 -8.86 39.71
N ALA A 270 37.13 -8.99 40.35
CA ALA A 270 38.26 -9.76 39.86
C ALA A 270 38.30 -11.20 40.42
N ILE A 271 37.25 -11.66 41.10
CA ILE A 271 37.25 -12.96 41.81
C ILE A 271 36.35 -13.93 41.04
N THR A 272 36.96 -15.05 40.59
CA THR A 272 36.18 -16.14 39.95
C THR A 272 35.53 -16.99 41.05
N LEU A 273 34.26 -17.29 40.86
CA LEU A 273 33.48 -18.16 41.74
C LEU A 273 33.72 -19.64 41.37
N ASP A 274 33.79 -20.48 42.38
CA ASP A 274 33.92 -21.92 42.21
C ASP A 274 32.61 -22.60 42.65
N ALA A 275 31.97 -23.32 41.75
CA ALA A 275 30.71 -24.02 42.01
C ALA A 275 30.84 -25.11 43.11
N ALA A 276 32.04 -25.61 43.34
CA ALA A 276 32.32 -26.65 44.34
C ALA A 276 32.78 -26.11 45.70
N ALA A 277 33.04 -24.79 45.86
CA ALA A 277 33.61 -24.20 47.05
C ALA A 277 32.98 -22.84 47.43
N THR A 278 33.03 -22.54 48.71
CA THR A 278 32.65 -21.19 49.21
C THR A 278 33.74 -20.18 48.88
N THR A 279 33.42 -19.21 48.04
CA THR A 279 34.34 -18.12 47.67
C THR A 279 34.07 -16.89 48.54
N THR A 280 35.14 -16.34 49.15
CA THR A 280 35.04 -15.13 49.99
C THR A 280 35.23 -13.88 49.14
N ILE A 281 34.23 -13.01 49.13
CA ILE A 281 34.27 -11.72 48.47
C ILE A 281 34.69 -10.63 49.47
N PRO A 282 35.74 -9.83 49.25
CA PRO A 282 36.12 -8.75 50.15
C PRO A 282 35.05 -7.67 50.29
N ALA A 283 34.92 -7.12 51.47
CA ALA A 283 34.01 -6.02 51.71
C ALA A 283 34.37 -4.77 50.86
N GLY A 284 33.37 -4.19 50.18
CA GLY A 284 33.56 -3.06 49.29
C GLY A 284 33.74 -3.44 47.81
N THR A 285 33.73 -4.71 47.47
CA THR A 285 33.60 -5.15 46.08
C THR A 285 32.20 -4.84 45.55
N GLU A 286 32.08 -4.30 44.34
CA GLU A 286 30.78 -4.07 43.71
C GLU A 286 30.04 -5.40 43.53
N PRO A 287 28.76 -5.45 43.93
CA PRO A 287 27.99 -6.70 43.87
C PRO A 287 27.47 -6.97 42.45
N THR A 288 28.35 -6.89 41.45
CA THR A 288 28.00 -7.21 40.04
C THR A 288 28.58 -8.59 39.70
N VAL A 289 27.69 -9.48 39.32
CA VAL A 289 28.04 -10.81 38.83
C VAL A 289 28.25 -10.71 37.32
N THR A 290 29.42 -11.09 36.85
CA THR A 290 29.71 -11.21 35.43
C THR A 290 29.74 -12.70 35.09
N VAL A 291 28.86 -13.10 34.16
CA VAL A 291 28.69 -14.45 33.68
C VAL A 291 29.23 -14.53 32.26
N GLN A 292 30.16 -15.44 32.01
CA GLN A 292 30.64 -15.76 30.68
C GLN A 292 29.97 -17.05 30.17
N VAL A 293 29.33 -16.95 29.01
CA VAL A 293 28.64 -18.04 28.36
C VAL A 293 29.37 -18.38 27.06
N GLU A 294 29.81 -19.64 26.93
CA GLU A 294 30.44 -20.14 25.72
C GLU A 294 29.38 -20.78 24.82
N ASN A 295 29.35 -20.41 23.54
CA ASN A 295 28.61 -21.14 22.54
C ASN A 295 29.43 -22.40 22.15
N GLN A 296 28.98 -23.55 22.61
CA GLN A 296 29.61 -24.85 22.34
C GLN A 296 29.08 -25.50 21.07
N GLY A 297 28.14 -24.86 20.40
CA GLY A 297 27.53 -25.27 19.13
C GLY A 297 28.41 -24.91 17.93
N THR A 298 27.92 -25.30 16.76
CA THR A 298 28.49 -24.94 15.45
C THR A 298 27.67 -23.88 14.73
N ALA A 299 26.52 -23.46 15.30
CA ALA A 299 25.74 -22.34 14.87
C ALA A 299 25.83 -21.19 15.87
N ASP A 300 25.54 -19.97 15.43
CA ASP A 300 25.42 -18.81 16.31
C ASP A 300 24.19 -18.97 17.23
N GLU A 301 24.33 -18.58 18.48
CA GLU A 301 23.22 -18.53 19.44
C GLU A 301 22.74 -17.08 19.57
N THR A 302 21.43 -16.88 19.55
CA THR A 302 20.82 -15.55 19.70
C THR A 302 19.88 -15.51 20.89
N ASP A 303 19.70 -14.30 21.46
CA ASP A 303 18.80 -14.07 22.59
C ASP A 303 19.07 -14.94 23.81
N VAL A 304 20.35 -15.25 24.07
CA VAL A 304 20.77 -16.11 25.19
C VAL A 304 20.47 -15.38 26.50
N THR A 305 19.52 -15.90 27.28
CA THR A 305 19.12 -15.31 28.56
C THR A 305 19.95 -15.89 29.70
N VAL A 306 20.59 -15.04 30.45
CA VAL A 306 21.33 -15.37 31.67
C VAL A 306 20.55 -14.91 32.89
N GLY A 307 20.15 -15.84 33.75
CA GLY A 307 19.49 -15.59 35.00
C GLY A 307 20.43 -15.79 36.19
N VAL A 308 20.45 -14.87 37.13
CA VAL A 308 21.18 -15.03 38.41
C VAL A 308 20.19 -14.85 39.56
N SER A 309 20.08 -15.87 40.41
CA SER A 309 19.29 -15.79 41.64
C SER A 309 20.16 -15.93 42.89
N VAL A 310 19.70 -15.34 43.99
CA VAL A 310 20.37 -15.39 45.32
C VAL A 310 19.46 -16.20 46.23
N ASP A 311 20.03 -17.25 46.88
CA ASP A 311 19.32 -18.14 47.81
C ASP A 311 17.97 -18.68 47.30
N GLY A 312 17.91 -18.98 45.98
CA GLY A 312 16.68 -19.47 45.33
C GLY A 312 15.58 -18.41 45.21
N GLY A 313 15.93 -17.13 45.27
CA GLY A 313 15.02 -16.00 45.01
C GLY A 313 14.64 -15.86 43.54
N THR A 314 13.95 -14.77 43.23
CA THR A 314 13.59 -14.45 41.82
C THR A 314 14.86 -14.15 41.03
N PRO A 315 15.11 -14.80 39.86
CA PRO A 315 16.26 -14.49 39.03
C PRO A 315 16.21 -13.05 38.52
N ILE A 316 17.37 -12.44 38.44
CA ILE A 316 17.61 -11.20 37.68
C ILE A 316 18.16 -11.65 36.34
N GLU A 317 17.50 -11.30 35.27
CA GLU A 317 17.81 -11.77 33.91
C GLU A 317 18.46 -10.68 33.08
N GLN A 318 19.39 -11.08 32.22
CA GLN A 318 19.98 -10.25 31.18
C GLN A 318 20.21 -11.09 29.93
N SER A 319 19.80 -10.57 28.76
CA SER A 319 20.03 -11.21 27.48
C SER A 319 21.38 -10.80 26.86
N ILE A 320 21.99 -11.74 26.17
CA ILE A 320 23.12 -11.54 25.26
C ILE A 320 22.56 -11.70 23.85
N ASP A 321 22.61 -10.64 23.03
CA ASP A 321 21.95 -10.59 21.73
C ASP A 321 22.43 -11.70 20.77
N SER A 322 23.75 -11.96 20.76
CA SER A 322 24.32 -13.04 19.91
C SER A 322 25.68 -13.52 20.45
N ILE A 323 25.90 -14.82 20.35
CA ILE A 323 27.19 -15.46 20.61
C ILE A 323 27.56 -16.32 19.40
N ALA A 324 28.56 -15.91 18.63
CA ALA A 324 29.02 -16.68 17.47
C ALA A 324 29.48 -18.08 17.85
N ALA A 325 29.41 -19.03 16.90
CA ALA A 325 29.83 -20.40 17.09
C ALA A 325 31.25 -20.49 17.68
N GLY A 326 31.42 -21.19 18.80
CA GLY A 326 32.69 -21.32 19.52
C GLY A 326 33.20 -20.04 20.21
N ALA A 327 32.42 -18.95 20.23
CA ALA A 327 32.75 -17.72 20.90
C ALA A 327 32.18 -17.67 22.33
N THR A 328 32.57 -16.63 23.10
CA THR A 328 32.09 -16.40 24.46
C THR A 328 31.37 -15.05 24.50
N GLY A 329 30.12 -15.04 25.03
CA GLY A 329 29.37 -13.87 25.36
C GLY A 329 29.44 -13.52 26.85
N GLU A 330 29.14 -12.28 27.22
CA GLU A 330 29.21 -11.81 28.61
C GLU A 330 27.91 -11.12 29.03
N ALA A 331 27.39 -11.49 30.21
CA ALA A 331 26.29 -10.80 30.87
C ALA A 331 26.77 -10.26 32.23
N SER A 332 26.45 -8.99 32.55
CA SER A 332 26.82 -8.34 33.81
C SER A 332 25.56 -7.95 34.57
N ILE A 333 25.31 -8.64 35.69
CA ILE A 333 24.09 -8.54 36.49
C ILE A 333 24.42 -7.95 37.86
N ALA A 334 23.85 -6.80 38.16
CA ALA A 334 24.00 -6.17 39.48
C ALA A 334 23.03 -6.78 40.50
N LEU A 335 23.56 -7.32 41.61
CA LEU A 335 22.74 -7.86 42.67
C LEU A 335 22.20 -6.72 43.54
N THR A 336 20.93 -6.51 43.54
CA THR A 336 20.24 -5.46 44.30
C THR A 336 19.08 -6.05 45.12
N PRO A 337 19.13 -6.03 46.46
CA PRO A 337 20.20 -5.47 47.33
C PRO A 337 21.45 -6.35 47.32
N ALA A 338 22.60 -5.72 47.65
CA ALA A 338 23.85 -6.45 47.80
C ALA A 338 23.72 -7.52 48.91
N PRO A 339 24.12 -8.77 48.66
CA PRO A 339 24.06 -9.82 49.64
C PRO A 339 24.90 -9.50 50.90
N THR A 340 24.38 -9.86 52.09
CA THR A 340 25.10 -9.74 53.33
C THR A 340 25.26 -11.11 53.99
N GLY A 341 26.48 -11.57 54.19
CA GLY A 341 26.74 -12.89 54.71
C GLY A 341 26.99 -13.95 53.62
N THR A 342 26.88 -15.21 53.99
CA THR A 342 27.04 -16.34 53.07
C THR A 342 25.72 -16.57 52.30
N VAL A 343 25.77 -16.55 51.01
CA VAL A 343 24.63 -16.79 50.11
C VAL A 343 24.99 -17.82 49.05
N THR A 344 23.97 -18.45 48.47
CA THR A 344 24.12 -19.28 47.29
C THR A 344 23.71 -18.50 46.05
N LEU A 345 24.53 -18.49 45.02
CA LEU A 345 24.17 -17.96 43.70
C LEU A 345 23.83 -19.12 42.80
N ASP A 346 22.63 -19.08 42.24
CA ASP A 346 22.22 -19.99 41.16
C ASP A 346 22.31 -19.23 39.84
N VAL A 347 23.01 -19.77 38.86
CA VAL A 347 23.16 -19.19 37.51
C VAL A 347 22.51 -20.14 36.52
N ASP A 348 21.55 -19.62 35.77
CA ASP A 348 20.80 -20.33 34.77
C ASP A 348 21.03 -19.70 33.36
N ILE A 349 21.07 -20.51 32.32
CA ILE A 349 21.27 -20.09 30.93
C ILE A 349 20.18 -20.73 30.10
N ALA A 350 19.36 -19.93 29.40
CA ALA A 350 18.27 -20.38 28.57
C ALA A 350 18.37 -19.83 27.13
#